data_90fed86dae41bd611344590e64e1d971
#
_entry.id   90fed86dae41bd611344590e64e1d971
#
_cell.length_a   1.000
_cell.length_b   1.000
_cell.length_c   1.000
_cell.angle_alpha   90.00
_cell.angle_beta   90.00
_cell.angle_gamma   90.00
#
_symmetry.space_group_name_H-M   'P 1'
#
loop_
_entity.id
_entity.type
_entity.pdbx_description
1 polymer ?
#
loop_
_entity_poly.entity_id
_entity_poly.type
_entity_poly.pdbx_seq_one_letter_code
_entity_poly.pdbx_strand_id
1 'polypeptide(L)'
;IDARAVLAKMTRLAPQWLQGCRLRECWFEPTFHKHVGKLCHGVQIHTDDATYDHRNFQPWRLQALAFKAIRQIYPDYPLWRDFPYEYERDRLAIDVINGGTLLREWVDDAAAKPADLDALAQADESAWREAQREVFSASC
;
A
#
# COMPACT_ATOMS: atom_id res chain seq x y z
N ILE A 1 16.23 -4.97 1.52
CA ILE A 1 15.49 -3.70 1.55
C ILE A 1 15.83 -2.99 2.85
N ASP A 2 16.22 -1.74 2.77
CA ASP A 2 16.48 -0.87 3.92
C ASP A 2 15.22 -0.06 4.23
N ALA A 3 14.59 -0.33 5.37
CA ALA A 3 13.35 0.32 5.77
C ALA A 3 13.51 1.83 6.00
N ARG A 4 14.68 2.29 6.49
CA ARG A 4 14.98 3.71 6.68
C ARG A 4 15.01 4.46 5.35
N ALA A 5 15.66 3.88 4.34
CA ALA A 5 15.71 4.45 3.01
C ALA A 5 14.31 4.53 2.38
N VAL A 6 13.49 3.48 2.58
CA VAL A 6 12.10 3.44 2.11
C VAL A 6 11.27 4.53 2.79
N LEU A 7 11.31 4.64 4.13
CA LEU A 7 10.59 5.70 4.87
C LEU A 7 11.00 7.10 4.42
N ALA A 8 12.31 7.35 4.27
CA ALA A 8 12.80 8.63 3.79
C ALA A 8 12.32 8.95 2.36
N LYS A 9 12.20 7.94 1.52
CA LYS A 9 11.66 8.09 0.16
C LYS A 9 10.15 8.36 0.18
N MET A 10 9.39 7.65 0.99
CA MET A 10 7.95 7.87 1.18
C MET A 10 7.67 9.30 1.64
N THR A 11 8.42 9.78 2.63
CA THR A 11 8.31 11.16 3.15
C THR A 11 8.54 12.21 2.07
N ARG A 12 9.48 11.97 1.14
CA ARG A 12 9.72 12.88 0.02
C ARG A 12 8.65 12.85 -1.06
N LEU A 13 8.02 11.69 -1.27
CA LEU A 13 7.03 11.51 -2.33
C LEU A 13 5.65 12.07 -1.92
N ALA A 14 5.15 11.71 -0.74
CA ALA A 14 3.81 12.09 -0.28
C ALA A 14 3.74 12.12 1.26
N PRO A 15 4.29 13.13 1.94
CA PRO A 15 4.28 13.20 3.40
C PRO A 15 2.87 13.20 4.00
N GLN A 16 1.87 13.70 3.27
CA GLN A 16 0.48 13.73 3.70
C GLN A 16 -0.14 12.32 3.85
N TRP A 17 0.35 11.32 3.09
CA TRP A 17 -0.15 9.94 3.19
C TRP A 17 0.44 9.17 4.38
N LEU A 18 1.40 9.78 5.09
CA LEU A 18 2.01 9.21 6.30
C LEU A 18 1.35 9.72 7.59
N GLN A 19 0.32 10.54 7.47
CA GLN A 19 -0.38 11.14 8.61
C GLN A 19 -1.39 10.16 9.22
N GLY A 20 -1.81 10.48 10.45
CA GLY A 20 -2.82 9.70 11.16
C GLY A 20 -2.33 8.39 11.78
N CYS A 21 -1.04 8.08 11.67
CA CYS A 21 -0.42 6.92 12.31
C CYS A 21 1.03 7.23 12.67
N ARG A 22 1.65 6.34 13.46
CA ARG A 22 3.09 6.40 13.71
C ARG A 22 3.79 5.29 12.94
N LEU A 23 4.79 5.65 12.16
CA LEU A 23 5.66 4.70 11.47
C LEU A 23 6.96 4.53 12.23
N ARG A 24 7.34 3.29 12.48
CA ARG A 24 8.56 2.94 13.19
C ARG A 24 9.36 1.92 12.40
N GLU A 25 10.65 2.17 12.24
CA GLU A 25 11.63 1.18 11.79
C GLU A 25 11.73 0.06 12.82
N CYS A 26 11.75 -1.18 12.38
CA CYS A 26 11.90 -2.35 13.24
C CYS A 26 12.74 -3.45 12.59
N TRP A 27 13.40 -4.22 13.43
CA TRP A 27 14.11 -5.44 13.06
C TRP A 27 13.38 -6.64 13.65
N PHE A 28 13.20 -7.69 12.86
CA PHE A 28 12.51 -8.89 13.31
C PHE A 28 13.00 -10.12 12.54
N GLU A 29 12.83 -11.27 13.14
CA GLU A 29 13.13 -12.57 12.53
C GLU A 29 11.85 -13.39 12.47
N PRO A 30 11.32 -13.68 11.27
CA PRO A 30 10.15 -14.55 11.12
C PRO A 30 10.44 -15.97 11.60
N THR A 31 9.52 -16.54 12.35
CA THR A 31 9.62 -17.89 12.89
C THR A 31 8.99 -18.95 12.00
N PHE A 32 8.21 -18.55 10.99
CA PHE A 32 7.53 -19.42 10.04
C PHE A 32 7.30 -18.72 8.70
N HIS A 33 6.95 -19.50 7.66
CA HIS A 33 6.71 -19.05 6.29
C HIS A 33 7.90 -18.32 5.64
N LYS A 34 7.60 -17.14 5.02
CA LYS A 34 8.59 -16.39 4.23
C LYS A 34 9.66 -15.80 5.13
N HIS A 35 10.90 -15.88 4.66
CA HIS A 35 12.09 -15.32 5.34
C HIS A 35 12.38 -15.93 6.72
N VAL A 36 11.85 -17.12 7.04
CA VAL A 36 12.12 -17.80 8.32
C VAL A 36 13.63 -17.88 8.60
N GLY A 37 14.02 -17.54 9.83
CA GLY A 37 15.42 -17.55 10.29
C GLY A 37 16.30 -16.46 9.66
N LYS A 38 15.70 -15.45 9.00
CA LYS A 38 16.45 -14.31 8.44
C LYS A 38 16.11 -13.03 9.18
N LEU A 39 17.13 -12.28 9.56
CA LEU A 39 16.93 -10.95 10.11
C LEU A 39 16.35 -10.03 9.04
N CYS A 40 15.14 -9.57 9.25
CA CYS A 40 14.41 -8.67 8.37
C CYS A 40 14.40 -7.25 8.93
N HIS A 41 14.49 -6.28 8.03
CA HIS A 41 14.35 -4.86 8.33
C HIS A 41 13.05 -4.35 7.74
N GLY A 42 12.17 -3.78 8.54
CA GLY A 42 10.83 -3.41 8.11
C GLY A 42 10.31 -2.16 8.80
N VAL A 43 9.06 -1.84 8.48
CA VAL A 43 8.31 -0.72 9.07
C VAL A 43 7.10 -1.26 9.79
N GLN A 44 6.93 -0.85 11.03
CA GLN A 44 5.72 -1.10 11.82
C GLN A 44 4.83 0.13 11.79
N ILE A 45 3.54 -0.08 11.53
CA ILE A 45 2.50 0.95 11.52
C ILE A 45 1.75 0.84 12.85
N HIS A 46 1.77 1.91 13.64
CA HIS A 46 1.05 2.01 14.90
C HIS A 46 -0.21 2.85 14.72
N THR A 47 -1.34 2.28 15.13
CA THR A 47 -2.67 2.90 15.12
C THR A 47 -3.34 2.82 16.49
N ASP A 48 -2.56 2.49 17.52
CA ASP A 48 -2.98 2.19 18.89
C ASP A 48 -2.54 3.23 19.92
N ASP A 49 -1.97 4.34 19.48
CA ASP A 49 -1.49 5.39 20.35
C ASP A 49 -2.20 6.74 20.12
N ALA A 50 -1.86 7.74 20.95
CA ALA A 50 -2.46 9.08 20.89
C ALA A 50 -2.20 9.85 19.59
N THR A 51 -1.33 9.36 18.70
CA THR A 51 -1.06 9.96 17.39
C THR A 51 -1.98 9.45 16.31
N TYR A 52 -2.82 8.43 16.61
CA TYR A 52 -3.77 7.90 15.65
C TYR A 52 -4.90 8.91 15.38
N ASP A 53 -5.06 9.23 14.10
CA ASP A 53 -6.17 10.05 13.62
C ASP A 53 -6.88 9.33 12.47
N HIS A 54 -8.03 8.77 12.76
CA HIS A 54 -8.85 8.01 11.80
C HIS A 54 -9.18 8.81 10.52
N ARG A 55 -9.30 10.14 10.60
CA ARG A 55 -9.67 10.98 9.45
C ARG A 55 -8.52 11.17 8.48
N ASN A 56 -7.29 11.13 9.00
CA ASN A 56 -6.07 11.34 8.21
C ASN A 56 -5.34 10.03 7.88
N PHE A 57 -5.67 8.93 8.53
CA PHE A 57 -5.04 7.64 8.25
C PHE A 57 -5.56 7.04 6.94
N GLN A 58 -4.68 6.90 5.96
CA GLN A 58 -4.97 6.40 4.63
C GLN A 58 -4.19 5.11 4.34
N PRO A 59 -4.59 3.95 4.88
CA PRO A 59 -3.79 2.72 4.88
C PRO A 59 -3.46 2.22 3.48
N TRP A 60 -4.40 2.29 2.53
CA TRP A 60 -4.17 1.86 1.16
C TRP A 60 -3.13 2.76 0.45
N ARG A 61 -3.25 4.08 0.56
CA ARG A 61 -2.28 5.02 -0.01
C ARG A 61 -0.90 4.89 0.62
N LEU A 62 -0.85 4.66 1.93
CA LEU A 62 0.41 4.41 2.65
C LEU A 62 1.11 3.16 2.12
N GLN A 63 0.38 2.06 1.94
CA GLN A 63 0.91 0.82 1.39
C GLN A 63 1.35 0.97 -0.07
N ALA A 64 0.55 1.63 -0.90
CA ALA A 64 0.89 1.94 -2.29
C ALA A 64 2.19 2.76 -2.38
N LEU A 65 2.33 3.75 -1.50
CA LEU A 65 3.53 4.59 -1.41
C LEU A 65 4.78 3.79 -1.03
N ALA A 66 4.64 2.81 -0.13
CA ALA A 66 5.73 1.92 0.23
C ALA A 66 6.20 1.09 -0.98
N PHE A 67 5.28 0.52 -1.76
CA PHE A 67 5.61 -0.20 -3.00
C PHE A 67 6.32 0.72 -4.00
N LYS A 68 5.80 1.93 -4.20
CA LYS A 68 6.41 2.93 -5.09
C LYS A 68 7.82 3.31 -4.66
N ALA A 69 8.03 3.53 -3.36
CA ALA A 69 9.34 3.85 -2.80
C ALA A 69 10.33 2.70 -3.00
N ILE A 70 9.90 1.46 -2.74
CA ILE A 70 10.72 0.26 -2.96
C ILE A 70 11.09 0.14 -4.43
N ARG A 71 10.14 0.26 -5.36
CA ARG A 71 10.40 0.18 -6.81
C ARG A 71 11.40 1.23 -7.27
N GLN A 72 11.32 2.46 -6.76
CA GLN A 72 12.23 3.54 -7.13
C GLN A 72 13.64 3.43 -6.53
N ILE A 73 13.78 2.78 -5.36
CA ILE A 73 15.09 2.57 -4.72
C ILE A 73 15.75 1.29 -5.24
N TYR A 74 14.95 0.25 -5.48
CA TYR A 74 15.40 -1.08 -5.86
C TYR A 74 14.69 -1.53 -7.14
N PRO A 75 15.03 -0.96 -8.32
CA PRO A 75 14.31 -1.22 -9.57
C PRO A 75 14.36 -2.69 -9.98
N ASP A 76 15.45 -3.38 -9.68
CA ASP A 76 15.65 -4.80 -10.02
C ASP A 76 15.07 -5.77 -8.97
N TYR A 77 14.51 -5.26 -7.88
CA TYR A 77 13.90 -6.12 -6.87
C TYR A 77 12.60 -6.73 -7.40
N PRO A 78 12.42 -8.08 -7.30
CA PRO A 78 11.21 -8.74 -7.76
C PRO A 78 10.05 -8.48 -6.81
N LEU A 79 9.51 -7.26 -6.88
CA LEU A 79 8.44 -6.77 -5.99
C LEU A 79 7.15 -7.58 -6.18
N TRP A 80 6.80 -7.87 -7.43
CA TRP A 80 5.61 -8.64 -7.76
C TRP A 80 5.97 -10.10 -7.91
N ARG A 81 5.36 -10.93 -7.08
CA ARG A 81 5.59 -12.38 -7.13
C ARG A 81 4.57 -13.02 -8.05
N ASP A 82 5.07 -13.76 -9.02
CA ASP A 82 4.27 -14.60 -9.91
C ASP A 82 4.14 -15.99 -9.28
N PHE A 83 2.98 -16.27 -8.70
CA PHE A 83 2.62 -17.56 -8.14
C PHE A 83 1.09 -17.68 -8.08
N PRO A 84 0.52 -18.87 -8.17
CA PRO A 84 -0.91 -19.07 -8.01
C PRO A 84 -1.38 -18.52 -6.66
N TYR A 85 -2.38 -17.64 -6.68
CA TYR A 85 -2.95 -17.04 -5.50
C TYR A 85 -4.41 -17.44 -5.36
N GLU A 86 -4.75 -18.11 -4.27
CA GLU A 86 -6.06 -18.73 -4.07
C GLU A 86 -6.40 -19.66 -5.24
N TYR A 87 -7.45 -19.40 -5.96
CA TYR A 87 -7.88 -20.18 -7.14
C TYR A 87 -7.51 -19.52 -8.48
N GLU A 88 -6.83 -18.36 -8.43
CA GLU A 88 -6.43 -17.59 -9.60
C GLU A 88 -5.03 -17.98 -10.06
N ARG A 89 -4.85 -18.20 -11.39
CA ARG A 89 -3.58 -18.63 -11.98
C ARG A 89 -3.07 -17.69 -13.08
N ASP A 90 -3.95 -16.85 -13.60
CA ASP A 90 -3.68 -16.04 -14.79
C ASP A 90 -3.41 -14.56 -14.46
N ARG A 91 -3.54 -14.18 -13.19
CA ARG A 91 -3.29 -12.84 -12.68
C ARG A 91 -2.30 -12.84 -11.54
N LEU A 92 -1.51 -11.77 -11.42
CA LEU A 92 -0.63 -11.59 -10.27
C LEU A 92 -1.44 -11.44 -8.97
N ALA A 93 -0.92 -11.99 -7.89
CA ALA A 93 -1.57 -11.90 -6.58
C ALA A 93 -1.93 -10.46 -6.18
N ILE A 94 -1.06 -9.50 -6.50
CA ILE A 94 -1.31 -8.08 -6.22
C ILE A 94 -2.52 -7.54 -6.98
N ASP A 95 -2.71 -7.95 -8.24
CA ASP A 95 -3.84 -7.51 -9.06
C ASP A 95 -5.16 -8.10 -8.56
N VAL A 96 -5.12 -9.32 -8.02
CA VAL A 96 -6.29 -9.96 -7.39
C VAL A 96 -6.65 -9.25 -6.08
N ILE A 97 -5.66 -9.02 -5.22
CA ILE A 97 -5.85 -8.39 -3.90
C ILE A 97 -6.33 -6.94 -4.04
N ASN A 98 -5.80 -6.21 -5.03
CA ASN A 98 -6.18 -4.81 -5.27
C ASN A 98 -7.47 -4.66 -6.10
N GLY A 99 -7.99 -5.72 -6.69
CA GLY A 99 -9.16 -5.69 -7.57
C GLY A 99 -8.86 -5.24 -9.01
N GLY A 100 -7.59 -5.10 -9.40
CA GLY A 100 -7.18 -4.71 -10.74
C GLY A 100 -5.70 -4.35 -10.84
N THR A 101 -5.26 -4.00 -12.05
CA THR A 101 -3.84 -3.76 -12.38
C THR A 101 -3.35 -2.34 -12.06
N LEU A 102 -4.27 -1.39 -11.86
CA LEU A 102 -3.95 0.05 -11.78
C LEU A 102 -2.92 0.40 -10.71
N LEU A 103 -2.98 -0.22 -9.53
CA LEU A 103 -1.99 0.01 -8.48
C LEU A 103 -0.60 -0.43 -8.93
N ARG A 104 -0.48 -1.62 -9.49
CA ARG A 104 0.80 -2.16 -9.97
C ARG A 104 1.37 -1.31 -11.10
N GLU A 105 0.56 -0.95 -12.07
CA GLU A 105 0.93 -0.08 -13.19
C GLU A 105 1.41 1.29 -12.69
N TRP A 106 0.69 1.91 -11.75
CA TRP A 106 1.13 3.15 -11.13
C TRP A 106 2.47 2.99 -10.39
N VAL A 107 2.67 1.89 -9.68
CA VAL A 107 3.94 1.64 -8.97
C VAL A 107 5.08 1.48 -9.95
N ASP A 108 4.89 0.78 -11.04
CA ASP A 108 5.94 0.45 -12.03
C ASP A 108 6.24 1.61 -12.99
N ASP A 109 5.30 2.54 -13.22
CA ASP A 109 5.52 3.72 -14.05
C ASP A 109 6.42 4.74 -13.32
N ALA A 110 7.66 4.90 -13.75
CA ALA A 110 8.62 5.82 -13.14
C ALA A 110 8.15 7.30 -13.18
N ALA A 111 7.28 7.68 -14.13
CA ALA A 111 6.78 9.05 -14.30
C ALA A 111 5.55 9.35 -13.42
N ALA A 112 4.80 8.32 -13.01
CA ALA A 112 3.57 8.47 -12.24
C ALA A 112 3.82 9.06 -10.85
N LYS A 113 3.00 10.03 -10.48
CA LYS A 113 3.08 10.80 -9.23
C LYS A 113 1.99 10.38 -8.25
N PRO A 114 2.12 10.71 -6.96
CA PRO A 114 1.05 10.48 -5.98
C PRO A 114 -0.31 11.07 -6.38
N ALA A 115 -0.34 12.23 -7.00
CA ALA A 115 -1.58 12.87 -7.47
C ALA A 115 -2.33 12.02 -8.51
N ASP A 116 -1.63 11.23 -9.32
CA ASP A 116 -2.26 10.36 -10.31
C ASP A 116 -3.01 9.22 -9.62
N LEU A 117 -2.41 8.64 -8.57
CA LEU A 117 -3.08 7.62 -7.75
C LEU A 117 -4.25 8.20 -6.96
N ASP A 118 -4.13 9.42 -6.44
CA ASP A 118 -5.25 10.10 -5.77
C ASP A 118 -6.43 10.28 -6.71
N ALA A 119 -6.19 10.68 -7.95
CA ALA A 119 -7.26 10.85 -8.94
C ALA A 119 -7.99 9.52 -9.23
N LEU A 120 -7.25 8.42 -9.37
CA LEU A 120 -7.82 7.08 -9.54
C LEU A 120 -8.65 6.65 -8.32
N ALA A 121 -8.10 6.81 -7.12
CA ALA A 121 -8.78 6.45 -5.88
C ALA A 121 -10.05 7.29 -5.65
N GLN A 122 -10.03 8.59 -5.94
CA GLN A 122 -11.20 9.47 -5.81
C GLN A 122 -12.35 9.07 -6.72
N ALA A 123 -12.05 8.60 -7.93
CA ALA A 123 -13.08 8.09 -8.86
C ALA A 123 -13.78 6.88 -8.26
N ASP A 124 -13.04 5.90 -7.77
CA ASP A 124 -13.57 4.69 -7.14
C ASP A 124 -14.33 4.98 -5.84
N GLU A 125 -13.77 5.84 -4.98
CA GLU A 125 -14.41 6.28 -3.74
C GLU A 125 -15.73 7.00 -3.99
N SER A 126 -15.81 7.80 -5.04
CA SER A 126 -17.03 8.53 -5.42
C SER A 126 -18.10 7.56 -5.95
N ALA A 127 -17.72 6.64 -6.82
CA ALA A 127 -18.62 5.61 -7.34
C ALA A 127 -19.16 4.72 -6.22
N TRP A 128 -18.32 4.33 -5.28
CA TRP A 128 -18.73 3.54 -4.12
C TRP A 128 -19.70 4.30 -3.21
N ARG A 129 -19.45 5.58 -2.92
CA ARG A 129 -20.36 6.40 -2.11
C ARG A 129 -21.74 6.54 -2.77
N GLU A 130 -21.78 6.67 -4.08
CA GLU A 130 -23.05 6.70 -4.83
C GLU A 130 -23.82 5.39 -4.70
N ALA A 131 -23.14 4.26 -4.97
CA ALA A 131 -23.74 2.93 -4.85
C ALA A 131 -24.25 2.65 -3.42
N GLN A 132 -23.53 3.07 -2.40
CA GLN A 132 -23.97 2.94 -1.01
C GLN A 132 -25.29 3.72 -0.72
N ARG A 133 -25.43 4.93 -1.25
CA ARG A 133 -26.66 5.72 -1.02
C ARG A 133 -27.89 5.02 -1.56
N GLU A 134 -27.79 4.40 -2.73
CA GLU A 134 -28.90 3.64 -3.31
C GLU A 134 -29.33 2.49 -2.40
N VAL A 135 -28.40 1.74 -1.83
CA VAL A 135 -28.69 0.62 -0.93
C VAL A 135 -29.33 1.09 0.37
N PHE A 136 -28.81 2.14 0.99
CA PHE A 136 -29.34 2.64 2.26
C PHE A 136 -30.64 3.42 2.10
N SER A 137 -30.89 4.06 0.97
CA SER A 137 -32.19 4.72 0.71
C SER A 137 -33.32 3.74 0.40
N ALA A 138 -33.01 2.54 -0.08
CA ALA A 138 -33.99 1.49 -0.34
C ALA A 138 -34.43 0.71 0.94
N SER A 139 -33.75 0.96 2.06
CA SER A 139 -34.00 0.25 3.35
C SER A 139 -34.81 1.07 4.36
N CYS A 140 -35.34 2.22 4.01
CA CYS A 140 -36.35 3.04 4.71
C CYS A 140 -37.64 3.04 3.93
#